data_2e91c74ab93d2dbf044f3b5fe6d92f10
#
_entry.id   2e91c74ab93d2dbf044f3b5fe6d92f10
#
_cell.length_a   1.000
_cell.length_b   1.000
_cell.length_c   1.000
_cell.angle_alpha   90.00
_cell.angle_beta   90.00
_cell.angle_gamma   90.00
#
_symmetry.space_group_name_H-M   'P 1'
#
loop_
_entity.id
_entity.type
_entity.pdbx_description
1 polymer ?
#
loop_
_entity_poly.entity_id
_entity_poly.type
_entity_poly.pdbx_seq_one_letter_code
_entity_poly.pdbx_strand_id
1 'polypeptide(L)'
;MTEYMVEHLSLTHQGASELRQHYWNHYGATLLGLVRHHGVKASHFLEQTHRLPGLEQRLRSSAHDRAALMRLRGRKFILTNAPRAYALRVLNTLGLATCFDGVLSIEDMTVFGHLRPKPDARMFRHVAARLKARLSDCVLVEDTLEHQKAARGLGMRTVWMQRYLDGRFRGAPWTDINGVANNGRNRREVGVHPCRKPPYVYAKIKSIQTLLTL
;
A
#
# COMPACT_ATOMS: atom_id res chain seq x y z
N MET A 1 -4.49 -12.95 -3.29
CA MET A 1 -5.79 -12.62 -2.66
C MET A 1 -6.95 -13.29 -3.36
N THR A 2 -7.09 -13.15 -4.68
CA THR A 2 -8.16 -13.82 -5.44
C THR A 2 -8.10 -15.32 -5.25
N GLU A 3 -6.92 -15.94 -5.40
CA GLU A 3 -6.71 -17.39 -5.16
C GLU A 3 -7.19 -17.82 -3.77
N TYR A 4 -6.82 -17.07 -2.73
CA TYR A 4 -7.27 -17.34 -1.37
C TYR A 4 -8.80 -17.39 -1.28
N MET A 5 -9.49 -16.46 -1.95
CA MET A 5 -10.95 -16.41 -1.91
C MET A 5 -11.59 -17.54 -2.72
N VAL A 6 -10.99 -17.94 -3.83
CA VAL A 6 -11.39 -19.12 -4.60
C VAL A 6 -11.29 -20.38 -3.74
N GLU A 7 -10.16 -20.57 -3.09
CA GLU A 7 -9.85 -21.77 -2.31
C GLU A 7 -10.68 -21.86 -1.00
N HIS A 8 -10.80 -20.75 -0.27
CA HIS A 8 -11.39 -20.76 1.09
C HIS A 8 -12.84 -20.33 1.14
N LEU A 9 -13.37 -19.69 0.10
CA LEU A 9 -14.77 -19.28 0.02
C LEU A 9 -15.55 -20.01 -1.09
N SER A 10 -14.92 -20.98 -1.76
CA SER A 10 -15.52 -21.75 -2.86
C SER A 10 -16.12 -20.87 -3.97
N LEU A 11 -15.45 -19.76 -4.27
CA LEU A 11 -15.87 -18.81 -5.30
C LEU A 11 -15.21 -19.14 -6.65
N THR A 12 -15.83 -18.73 -7.74
CA THR A 12 -15.16 -18.68 -9.04
C THR A 12 -14.12 -17.56 -9.04
N HIS A 13 -13.12 -17.61 -9.92
CA HIS A 13 -12.14 -16.53 -10.07
C HIS A 13 -12.76 -15.17 -10.35
N GLN A 14 -13.82 -15.15 -11.17
CA GLN A 14 -14.56 -13.93 -11.45
C GLN A 14 -15.27 -13.41 -10.20
N GLY A 15 -16.04 -14.24 -9.51
CA GLY A 15 -16.74 -13.86 -8.27
C GLY A 15 -15.78 -13.39 -7.17
N ALA A 16 -14.63 -14.06 -7.01
CA ALA A 16 -13.60 -13.65 -6.08
C ALA A 16 -12.99 -12.28 -6.44
N SER A 17 -12.79 -12.00 -7.74
CA SER A 17 -12.28 -10.71 -8.20
C SER A 17 -13.30 -9.58 -7.97
N GLU A 18 -14.57 -9.82 -8.27
CA GLU A 18 -15.66 -8.87 -8.04
C GLU A 18 -15.85 -8.58 -6.55
N LEU A 19 -15.87 -9.61 -5.71
CA LEU A 19 -16.02 -9.48 -4.26
C LEU A 19 -14.80 -8.75 -3.65
N ARG A 20 -13.59 -9.03 -4.12
CA ARG A 20 -12.38 -8.32 -3.73
C ARG A 20 -12.48 -6.83 -4.02
N GLN A 21 -12.94 -6.48 -5.22
CA GLN A 21 -13.11 -5.08 -5.63
C GLN A 21 -14.24 -4.40 -4.83
N HIS A 22 -15.34 -5.09 -4.60
CA HIS A 22 -16.45 -4.61 -3.78
C HIS A 22 -15.99 -4.26 -2.36
N TYR A 23 -15.27 -5.18 -1.69
CA TYR A 23 -14.78 -4.94 -0.34
C TYR A 23 -13.71 -3.86 -0.28
N TRP A 24 -12.84 -3.79 -1.28
CA TRP A 24 -11.86 -2.71 -1.35
C TRP A 24 -12.54 -1.33 -1.48
N ASN A 25 -13.53 -1.22 -2.35
CA ASN A 25 -14.30 0.02 -2.55
C ASN A 25 -15.08 0.43 -1.29
N HIS A 26 -15.68 -0.55 -0.61
CA HIS A 26 -16.59 -0.28 0.51
C HIS A 26 -15.86 -0.07 1.84
N TYR A 27 -14.79 -0.84 2.09
CA TYR A 27 -14.07 -0.83 3.37
C TYR A 27 -12.66 -0.24 3.28
N GLY A 28 -12.16 0.09 2.09
CA GLY A 28 -10.78 0.53 1.85
C GLY A 28 -9.75 -0.61 1.92
N ALA A 29 -10.15 -1.80 2.35
CA ALA A 29 -9.31 -2.99 2.36
C ALA A 29 -10.17 -4.26 2.24
N THR A 30 -9.81 -5.14 1.31
CA THR A 30 -10.51 -6.42 1.09
C THR A 30 -10.60 -7.26 2.38
N LEU A 31 -9.53 -7.28 3.17
CA LEU A 31 -9.47 -8.01 4.43
C LEU A 31 -10.61 -7.65 5.39
N LEU A 32 -10.97 -6.37 5.50
CA LEU A 32 -12.04 -5.93 6.41
C LEU A 32 -13.39 -6.54 6.04
N GLY A 33 -13.70 -6.62 4.75
CA GLY A 33 -14.91 -7.28 4.27
C GLY A 33 -14.89 -8.78 4.54
N LEU A 34 -13.76 -9.44 4.30
CA LEU A 34 -13.60 -10.88 4.55
C LEU A 34 -13.76 -11.24 6.03
N VAL A 35 -13.15 -10.48 6.92
CA VAL A 35 -13.30 -10.67 8.37
C VAL A 35 -14.76 -10.46 8.79
N ARG A 36 -15.40 -9.41 8.30
CA ARG A 36 -16.74 -9.01 8.72
C ARG A 36 -17.85 -9.97 8.23
N HIS A 37 -17.74 -10.43 6.98
CA HIS A 37 -18.84 -11.15 6.31
C HIS A 37 -18.59 -12.64 6.17
N HIS A 38 -17.34 -13.09 6.25
CA HIS A 38 -16.98 -14.49 6.05
C HIS A 38 -16.26 -15.11 7.25
N GLY A 39 -16.08 -14.37 8.35
CA GLY A 39 -15.39 -14.88 9.56
C GLY A 39 -13.93 -15.25 9.32
N VAL A 40 -13.31 -14.73 8.27
CA VAL A 40 -11.92 -15.03 7.92
C VAL A 40 -10.99 -14.50 9.01
N LYS A 41 -10.11 -15.36 9.52
CA LYS A 41 -9.05 -14.93 10.45
C LYS A 41 -8.03 -14.06 9.72
N ALA A 42 -7.90 -12.80 10.15
CA ALA A 42 -7.00 -11.82 9.52
C ALA A 42 -5.56 -12.33 9.40
N SER A 43 -5.02 -12.97 10.45
CA SER A 43 -3.66 -13.53 10.46
C SER A 43 -3.46 -14.59 9.38
N HIS A 44 -4.41 -15.51 9.24
CA HIS A 44 -4.36 -16.57 8.22
C HIS A 44 -4.41 -16.00 6.80
N PHE A 45 -5.34 -15.07 6.54
CA PHE A 45 -5.42 -14.40 5.23
C PHE A 45 -4.12 -13.67 4.89
N LEU A 46 -3.60 -12.89 5.82
CA LEU A 46 -2.37 -12.11 5.62
C LEU A 46 -1.17 -13.03 5.37
N GLU A 47 -1.03 -14.10 6.14
CA GLU A 47 0.05 -15.07 5.95
C GLU A 47 -0.01 -15.71 4.56
N GLN A 48 -1.16 -16.28 4.19
CA GLN A 48 -1.31 -16.99 2.92
C GLN A 48 -1.13 -16.07 1.71
N THR A 49 -1.68 -14.85 1.76
CA THR A 49 -1.63 -13.92 0.62
C THR A 49 -0.28 -13.21 0.44
N HIS A 50 0.65 -13.30 1.43
CA HIS A 50 1.96 -12.66 1.37
C HIS A 50 3.14 -13.63 1.34
N ARG A 51 2.90 -14.94 1.26
CA ARG A 51 3.98 -15.94 1.10
C ARG A 51 4.81 -15.71 -0.16
N LEU A 52 4.20 -15.44 -1.28
CA LEU A 52 4.76 -15.08 -2.59
C LEU A 52 6.13 -15.77 -2.87
N PRO A 53 6.13 -17.06 -3.24
CA PRO A 53 7.36 -17.76 -3.60
C PRO A 53 8.12 -17.05 -4.74
N GLY A 54 9.44 -16.98 -4.67
CA GLY A 54 10.27 -16.31 -5.67
C GLY A 54 10.17 -14.77 -5.68
N LEU A 55 9.61 -14.15 -4.64
CA LEU A 55 9.52 -12.69 -4.53
C LEU A 55 10.90 -12.04 -4.63
N GLU A 56 11.89 -12.54 -3.92
CA GLU A 56 13.25 -12.01 -3.85
C GLU A 56 13.91 -11.90 -5.22
N GLN A 57 13.68 -12.91 -6.08
CA GLN A 57 14.23 -12.94 -7.43
C GLN A 57 13.64 -11.88 -8.36
N ARG A 58 12.43 -11.38 -8.03
CA ARG A 58 11.72 -10.35 -8.81
C ARG A 58 11.99 -8.92 -8.34
N LEU A 59 12.51 -8.78 -7.13
CA LEU A 59 12.82 -7.47 -6.58
C LEU A 59 14.13 -6.93 -7.17
N ARG A 60 14.14 -5.64 -7.46
CA ARG A 60 15.34 -4.93 -7.93
C ARG A 60 15.53 -3.67 -7.10
N SER A 61 16.71 -3.54 -6.53
CA SER A 61 17.10 -2.35 -5.78
C SER A 61 17.56 -1.25 -6.74
N SER A 62 17.39 -0.01 -6.29
CA SER A 62 17.90 1.18 -6.96
C SER A 62 18.90 1.89 -6.04
N ALA A 63 20.16 1.94 -6.44
CA ALA A 63 21.19 2.67 -5.70
C ALA A 63 20.83 4.15 -5.54
N HIS A 64 20.19 4.74 -6.55
CA HIS A 64 19.73 6.13 -6.50
C HIS A 64 18.63 6.35 -5.46
N ASP A 65 17.66 5.45 -5.37
CA ASP A 65 16.60 5.55 -4.37
C ASP A 65 17.17 5.37 -2.95
N ARG A 66 18.11 4.43 -2.77
CA ARG A 66 18.81 4.25 -1.50
C ARG A 66 19.59 5.50 -1.10
N ALA A 67 20.39 6.07 -2.00
CA ALA A 67 21.14 7.29 -1.76
C ALA A 67 20.22 8.47 -1.41
N ALA A 68 19.08 8.61 -2.09
CA ALA A 68 18.10 9.63 -1.79
C ALA A 68 17.49 9.45 -0.39
N LEU A 69 17.08 8.23 -0.03
CA LEU A 69 16.53 7.92 1.30
C LEU A 69 17.54 8.23 2.42
N MET A 70 18.81 7.94 2.23
CA MET A 70 19.87 8.26 3.20
C MET A 70 20.07 9.76 3.39
N ARG A 71 19.85 10.57 2.35
CA ARG A 71 19.99 12.04 2.38
C ARG A 71 18.77 12.77 2.91
N LEU A 72 17.58 12.13 2.87
CA LEU A 72 16.34 12.73 3.41
C LEU A 72 16.51 12.95 4.92
N ARG A 73 16.21 14.17 5.34
CA ARG A 73 16.20 14.56 6.75
C ARG A 73 14.95 14.06 7.47
N GLY A 74 15.04 13.94 8.78
CA GLY A 74 13.94 13.51 9.64
C GLY A 74 13.80 12.00 9.72
N ARG A 75 12.87 11.55 10.58
CA ARG A 75 12.57 10.12 10.77
C ARG A 75 11.78 9.59 9.59
N LYS A 76 12.10 8.38 9.17
CA LYS A 76 11.49 7.71 8.01
C LYS A 76 10.88 6.39 8.45
N PHE A 77 9.60 6.21 8.18
CA PHE A 77 8.88 4.98 8.52
C PHE A 77 8.20 4.40 7.29
N ILE A 78 8.21 3.08 7.20
CA ILE A 78 7.29 2.38 6.29
C ILE A 78 5.93 2.28 6.97
N LEU A 79 4.87 2.66 6.27
CA LEU A 79 3.47 2.50 6.70
C LEU A 79 2.73 1.64 5.69
N THR A 80 2.42 0.39 6.04
CA THR A 80 1.88 -0.59 5.12
C THR A 80 0.72 -1.40 5.70
N ASN A 81 -0.30 -1.70 4.87
CA ASN A 81 -1.36 -2.66 5.21
C ASN A 81 -0.90 -4.12 5.05
N ALA A 82 0.36 -4.36 4.68
CA ALA A 82 0.94 -5.70 4.63
C ALA A 82 1.48 -6.15 5.99
N PRO A 83 1.67 -7.45 6.21
CA PRO A 83 2.32 -7.98 7.41
C PRO A 83 3.76 -7.49 7.59
N ARG A 84 4.19 -7.33 8.83
CA ARG A 84 5.54 -6.91 9.19
C ARG A 84 6.61 -7.82 8.58
N ALA A 85 6.43 -9.13 8.70
CA ALA A 85 7.37 -10.11 8.15
C ALA A 85 7.56 -9.93 6.64
N TYR A 86 6.47 -9.70 5.89
CA TYR A 86 6.54 -9.42 4.46
C TYR A 86 7.26 -8.10 4.17
N ALA A 87 6.92 -7.03 4.88
CA ALA A 87 7.55 -5.72 4.68
C ALA A 87 9.07 -5.78 4.95
N LEU A 88 9.49 -6.43 6.03
CA LEU A 88 10.91 -6.62 6.35
C LEU A 88 11.62 -7.48 5.31
N ARG A 89 10.99 -8.57 4.84
CA ARG A 89 11.52 -9.42 3.76
C ARG A 89 11.80 -8.60 2.50
N VAL A 90 10.85 -7.75 2.08
CA VAL A 90 11.02 -6.84 0.92
C VAL A 90 12.14 -5.84 1.17
N LEU A 91 12.16 -5.17 2.32
CA LEU A 91 13.17 -4.17 2.64
C LEU A 91 14.60 -4.75 2.71
N ASN A 92 14.75 -5.94 3.29
CA ASN A 92 16.04 -6.64 3.36
C ASN A 92 16.53 -7.02 1.97
N THR A 93 15.67 -7.60 1.14
CA THR A 93 16.01 -7.98 -0.24
C THR A 93 16.42 -6.76 -1.07
N LEU A 94 15.77 -5.61 -0.86
CA LEU A 94 16.11 -4.36 -1.56
C LEU A 94 17.33 -3.65 -0.96
N GLY A 95 17.88 -4.08 0.19
CA GLY A 95 18.96 -3.41 0.91
C GLY A 95 18.53 -2.05 1.47
N LEU A 96 17.23 -1.85 1.74
CA LEU A 96 16.66 -0.58 2.20
C LEU A 96 16.29 -0.56 3.69
N ALA A 97 16.45 -1.67 4.41
CA ALA A 97 16.02 -1.76 5.82
C ALA A 97 16.67 -0.69 6.71
N THR A 98 17.96 -0.40 6.49
CA THR A 98 18.73 0.60 7.24
C THR A 98 18.38 2.05 6.88
N CYS A 99 17.57 2.28 5.84
CA CYS A 99 17.14 3.62 5.44
C CYS A 99 15.93 4.12 6.26
N PHE A 100 15.32 3.26 7.08
CA PHE A 100 14.09 3.57 7.82
C PHE A 100 14.29 3.35 9.32
N ASP A 101 13.67 4.22 10.10
CA ASP A 101 13.65 4.16 11.58
C ASP A 101 12.66 3.11 12.10
N GLY A 102 11.83 2.55 11.23
CA GLY A 102 10.92 1.45 11.58
C GLY A 102 9.87 1.16 10.53
N VAL A 103 9.12 0.08 10.81
CA VAL A 103 8.00 -0.39 10.00
C VAL A 103 6.74 -0.37 10.85
N LEU A 104 5.74 0.32 10.37
CA LEU A 104 4.36 0.34 10.88
C LEU A 104 3.51 -0.49 9.93
N SER A 105 3.22 -1.68 10.33
CA SER A 105 2.54 -2.71 9.57
C SER A 105 1.09 -2.88 10.02
N ILE A 106 0.35 -3.76 9.38
CA ILE A 106 -1.06 -3.98 9.69
C ILE A 106 -1.27 -4.44 11.14
N GLU A 107 -0.29 -5.12 11.74
CA GLU A 107 -0.31 -5.53 13.15
C GLU A 107 -0.31 -4.34 14.11
N ASP A 108 0.24 -3.21 13.68
CA ASP A 108 0.26 -1.96 14.47
C ASP A 108 -1.02 -1.12 14.29
N MET A 109 -1.95 -1.57 13.45
CA MET A 109 -3.15 -0.80 13.07
C MET A 109 -4.41 -1.24 13.81
N THR A 110 -4.25 -1.84 15.00
CA THR A 110 -5.39 -2.12 15.89
C THR A 110 -5.63 -0.92 16.80
N VAL A 111 -6.81 -0.32 16.68
CA VAL A 111 -7.22 0.85 17.47
C VAL A 111 -8.51 0.50 18.22
N PHE A 112 -8.47 0.55 19.55
CA PHE A 112 -9.59 0.16 20.43
C PHE A 112 -10.14 -1.25 20.11
N GLY A 113 -9.25 -2.23 19.93
CA GLY A 113 -9.61 -3.62 19.65
C GLY A 113 -10.08 -3.89 18.20
N HIS A 114 -10.12 -2.89 17.34
CA HIS A 114 -10.55 -3.02 15.96
C HIS A 114 -9.40 -2.80 14.98
N LEU A 115 -9.28 -3.68 14.00
CA LEU A 115 -8.34 -3.53 12.90
C LEU A 115 -8.78 -2.36 12.00
N ARG A 116 -7.89 -1.38 11.83
CA ARG A 116 -8.11 -0.14 11.08
C ARG A 116 -6.96 0.15 10.13
N PRO A 117 -6.89 -0.55 8.99
CA PRO A 117 -5.85 -0.28 8.00
C PRO A 117 -6.03 1.09 7.33
N LYS A 118 -5.03 1.53 6.56
CA LYS A 118 -5.20 2.67 5.64
C LYS A 118 -6.46 2.41 4.77
N PRO A 119 -7.33 3.39 4.55
CA PRO A 119 -7.23 4.84 4.81
C PRO A 119 -7.88 5.33 6.11
N ASP A 120 -8.14 4.50 7.14
CA ASP A 120 -8.85 4.92 8.35
C ASP A 120 -8.12 6.09 9.06
N ALA A 121 -8.82 7.21 9.25
CA ALA A 121 -8.30 8.42 9.90
C ALA A 121 -7.84 8.17 11.35
N ARG A 122 -8.49 7.24 12.07
CA ARG A 122 -8.13 6.87 13.45
C ARG A 122 -6.78 6.18 13.50
N MET A 123 -6.46 5.36 12.50
CA MET A 123 -5.15 4.74 12.36
C MET A 123 -4.04 5.80 12.21
N PHE A 124 -4.22 6.80 11.34
CA PHE A 124 -3.22 7.86 11.18
C PHE A 124 -2.99 8.63 12.49
N ARG A 125 -4.05 8.96 13.25
CA ARG A 125 -3.93 9.59 14.57
C ARG A 125 -3.21 8.70 15.58
N HIS A 126 -3.55 7.41 15.61
CA HIS A 126 -2.90 6.41 16.47
C HIS A 126 -1.40 6.31 16.18
N VAL A 127 -1.04 6.18 14.92
CA VAL A 127 0.35 6.12 14.47
C VAL A 127 1.12 7.39 14.84
N ALA A 128 0.55 8.57 14.57
CA ALA A 128 1.19 9.83 14.91
C ALA A 128 1.43 9.96 16.43
N ALA A 129 0.44 9.58 17.25
CA ALA A 129 0.57 9.58 18.70
C ALA A 129 1.68 8.62 19.18
N ARG A 130 1.73 7.40 18.64
CA ARG A 130 2.76 6.40 18.93
C ARG A 130 4.16 6.91 18.56
N LEU A 131 4.28 7.63 17.47
CA LEU A 131 5.54 8.22 17.00
C LEU A 131 5.88 9.54 17.73
N LYS A 132 5.01 10.01 18.63
CA LYS A 132 5.12 11.34 19.28
C LYS A 132 5.34 12.45 18.25
N ALA A 133 4.56 12.45 17.18
CA ALA A 133 4.63 13.41 16.08
C ALA A 133 3.28 14.11 15.88
N ARG A 134 3.31 15.39 15.54
CA ARG A 134 2.10 16.11 15.10
C ARG A 134 1.82 15.74 13.65
N LEU A 135 0.57 15.53 13.29
CA LEU A 135 0.16 15.20 11.92
C LEU A 135 0.60 16.26 10.91
N SER A 136 0.61 17.54 11.30
CA SER A 136 1.11 18.66 10.48
C SER A 136 2.59 18.56 10.13
N ASP A 137 3.38 17.88 10.96
CA ASP A 137 4.83 17.69 10.75
C ASP A 137 5.13 16.42 9.96
N CYS A 138 4.09 15.65 9.63
CA CYS A 138 4.22 14.41 8.89
C CYS A 138 3.98 14.61 7.39
N VAL A 139 4.75 13.89 6.58
CA VAL A 139 4.56 13.80 5.13
C VAL A 139 4.25 12.35 4.77
N LEU A 140 3.09 12.12 4.14
CA LEU A 140 2.75 10.81 3.58
C LEU A 140 3.16 10.75 2.11
N VAL A 141 4.09 9.85 1.78
CA VAL A 141 4.44 9.50 0.39
C VAL A 141 3.71 8.21 0.03
N GLU A 142 2.78 8.28 -0.92
CA GLU A 142 1.82 7.20 -1.19
C GLU A 142 1.39 7.22 -2.67
N ASP A 143 1.08 6.08 -3.23
CA ASP A 143 0.56 5.93 -4.60
C ASP A 143 -0.97 5.90 -4.68
N THR A 144 -1.65 5.57 -3.58
CA THR A 144 -3.11 5.46 -3.50
C THR A 144 -3.75 6.78 -3.08
N LEU A 145 -4.58 7.35 -3.94
CA LEU A 145 -5.19 8.68 -3.72
C LEU A 145 -6.15 8.72 -2.53
N GLU A 146 -6.88 7.65 -2.26
CA GLU A 146 -7.78 7.53 -1.11
C GLU A 146 -7.02 7.63 0.21
N HIS A 147 -5.83 7.01 0.29
CA HIS A 147 -4.95 7.11 1.46
C HIS A 147 -4.47 8.54 1.66
N GLN A 148 -4.09 9.22 0.57
CA GLN A 148 -3.65 10.61 0.61
C GLN A 148 -4.79 11.55 1.02
N LYS A 149 -5.99 11.36 0.48
CA LYS A 149 -7.16 12.16 0.84
C LYS A 149 -7.45 12.08 2.34
N ALA A 150 -7.42 10.87 2.91
CA ALA A 150 -7.63 10.66 4.35
C ALA A 150 -6.53 11.35 5.20
N ALA A 151 -5.25 11.18 4.84
CA ALA A 151 -4.14 11.82 5.54
C ALA A 151 -4.19 13.35 5.44
N ARG A 152 -4.51 13.88 4.27
CA ARG A 152 -4.66 15.34 4.07
C ARG A 152 -5.78 15.93 4.90
N GLY A 153 -6.91 15.23 5.03
CA GLY A 153 -8.02 15.62 5.90
C GLY A 153 -7.66 15.75 7.37
N LEU A 154 -6.51 15.18 7.78
CA LEU A 154 -5.96 15.27 9.13
C LEU A 154 -4.83 16.30 9.26
N GLY A 155 -4.53 17.05 8.22
CA GLY A 155 -3.50 18.09 8.20
C GLY A 155 -2.10 17.61 7.78
N MET A 156 -1.92 16.34 7.40
CA MET A 156 -0.65 15.87 6.86
C MET A 156 -0.37 16.47 5.49
N ARG A 157 0.91 16.68 5.17
CA ARG A 157 1.32 16.88 3.77
C ARG A 157 1.32 15.54 3.05
N THR A 158 0.94 15.52 1.76
CA THR A 158 0.83 14.29 0.97
C THR A 158 1.59 14.44 -0.34
N VAL A 159 2.39 13.44 -0.67
CA VAL A 159 3.18 13.38 -1.90
C VAL A 159 2.75 12.14 -2.70
N TRP A 160 2.30 12.37 -3.92
CA TRP A 160 1.81 11.29 -4.79
C TRP A 160 2.94 10.68 -5.60
N MET A 161 3.31 9.45 -5.25
CA MET A 161 4.28 8.65 -5.99
C MET A 161 3.60 8.00 -7.20
N GLN A 162 4.09 8.29 -8.41
CA GLN A 162 3.49 7.81 -9.66
C GLN A 162 4.36 6.85 -10.47
N ARG A 163 5.57 6.52 -10.01
CA ARG A 163 6.54 5.72 -10.77
C ARG A 163 5.93 4.46 -11.39
N TYR A 164 5.06 3.77 -10.66
CA TYR A 164 4.48 2.50 -11.07
C TYR A 164 3.08 2.65 -11.69
N LEU A 165 2.51 3.86 -11.72
CA LEU A 165 1.21 4.16 -12.31
C LEU A 165 1.33 4.52 -13.80
N ASP A 166 2.47 5.02 -14.23
CA ASP A 166 2.74 5.26 -15.64
C ASP A 166 2.98 3.91 -16.32
N GLY A 167 2.10 3.51 -17.23
CA GLY A 167 2.18 2.25 -17.98
C GLY A 167 3.47 2.03 -18.81
N ARG A 168 4.51 2.83 -18.62
CA ARG A 168 5.86 2.66 -19.19
C ARG A 168 6.67 1.55 -18.52
N PHE A 169 6.30 1.11 -17.33
CA PHE A 169 6.75 -0.17 -16.78
C PHE A 169 5.89 -1.35 -17.30
N ARG A 170 5.52 -1.29 -18.58
CA ARG A 170 5.05 -2.44 -19.34
C ARG A 170 6.22 -3.38 -19.68
N GLY A 171 6.97 -3.75 -18.66
CA GLY A 171 7.80 -4.93 -18.71
C GLY A 171 6.96 -6.08 -18.19
N ALA A 172 6.51 -6.94 -19.08
CA ALA A 172 5.64 -8.08 -18.95
C ALA A 172 4.26 -7.77 -18.33
N PRO A 173 3.17 -8.27 -18.92
CA PRO A 173 1.86 -8.19 -18.26
C PRO A 173 1.99 -8.79 -16.88
N TRP A 174 1.34 -8.19 -15.88
CA TRP A 174 1.07 -8.86 -14.63
C TRP A 174 0.34 -10.17 -14.98
N THR A 175 1.09 -11.18 -15.27
CA THR A 175 0.56 -12.51 -15.16
C THR A 175 0.47 -12.78 -13.69
N ASP A 176 -0.73 -13.10 -13.21
CA ASP A 176 -0.84 -13.78 -11.93
C ASP A 176 0.07 -15.03 -11.99
N ILE A 177 0.36 -15.59 -10.84
CA ILE A 177 1.26 -16.76 -10.73
C ILE A 177 0.83 -17.96 -11.58
N ASN A 178 -0.31 -17.88 -12.27
CA ASN A 178 -0.88 -18.89 -13.19
C ASN A 178 -0.83 -18.49 -14.66
N GLY A 179 -0.13 -17.39 -15.02
CA GLY A 179 0.10 -17.02 -16.43
C GLY A 179 -1.11 -16.39 -17.14
N VAL A 180 -2.19 -16.08 -16.44
CA VAL A 180 -3.36 -15.43 -17.03
C VAL A 180 -3.09 -13.93 -17.16
N ALA A 181 -2.96 -13.47 -18.40
CA ALA A 181 -2.81 -12.05 -18.72
C ALA A 181 -4.08 -11.30 -18.29
N ASN A 182 -3.98 -10.52 -17.23
CA ASN A 182 -5.05 -9.62 -16.81
C ASN A 182 -5.10 -8.44 -17.79
N ASN A 183 -5.84 -8.61 -18.88
CA ASN A 183 -6.13 -7.54 -19.84
C ASN A 183 -6.91 -6.45 -19.10
N GLY A 184 -6.22 -5.38 -18.75
CA GLY A 184 -6.73 -4.22 -18.00
C GLY A 184 -7.87 -3.44 -18.68
N ARG A 185 -8.95 -4.12 -19.06
CA ARG A 185 -10.17 -3.55 -19.63
C ARG A 185 -11.29 -3.42 -18.60
N ASN A 186 -11.00 -2.88 -17.41
CA ASN A 186 -12.07 -2.38 -16.55
C ASN A 186 -11.57 -1.20 -15.69
N ARG A 187 -10.99 -0.19 -16.37
CA ARG A 187 -10.85 1.16 -15.81
C ARG A 187 -11.97 2.03 -16.37
N ARG A 188 -13.20 1.70 -16.10
CA ARG A 188 -14.28 2.67 -16.17
C ARG A 188 -14.70 3.03 -14.77
N GLU A 189 -14.69 4.36 -14.55
CA GLU A 189 -15.33 5.05 -13.45
C GLU A 189 -14.46 5.33 -12.20
N VAL A 190 -13.70 6.36 -12.27
CA VAL A 190 -13.89 7.68 -11.64
C VAL A 190 -13.06 8.64 -12.49
N GLY A 191 -13.71 9.64 -13.09
CA GLY A 191 -13.15 10.55 -14.08
C GLY A 191 -12.07 11.50 -13.53
N VAL A 192 -10.96 10.95 -13.09
CA VAL A 192 -9.74 11.71 -12.83
C VAL A 192 -8.76 11.33 -13.94
N HIS A 193 -8.55 12.23 -14.89
CA HIS A 193 -7.44 12.11 -15.82
C HIS A 193 -6.16 11.80 -15.06
N PRO A 194 -5.44 10.71 -15.35
CA PRO A 194 -4.27 10.26 -14.57
C PRO A 194 -3.11 11.27 -14.55
N CYS A 195 -3.25 12.39 -15.24
CA CYS A 195 -2.22 13.42 -15.35
C CYS A 195 -2.41 14.64 -14.44
N ARG A 196 -3.61 14.91 -13.93
CA ARG A 196 -3.83 16.11 -13.10
C ARG A 196 -3.67 15.80 -11.62
N LYS A 197 -2.84 16.59 -10.95
CA LYS A 197 -2.63 16.50 -9.50
C LYS A 197 -3.90 16.95 -8.77
N PRO A 198 -4.53 16.12 -7.91
CA PRO A 198 -5.66 16.55 -7.10
C PRO A 198 -5.27 17.69 -6.14
N PRO A 199 -6.20 18.60 -5.77
CA PRO A 199 -5.89 19.76 -4.93
C PRO A 199 -5.44 19.37 -3.51
N TYR A 200 -5.83 18.20 -3.02
CA TYR A 200 -5.40 17.69 -1.71
C TYR A 200 -3.99 17.08 -1.72
N VAL A 201 -3.37 16.90 -2.86
CA VAL A 201 -1.98 16.41 -3.01
C VAL A 201 -1.03 17.61 -3.04
N TYR A 202 -0.05 17.62 -2.10
CA TYR A 202 0.95 18.69 -2.05
C TYR A 202 1.88 18.65 -3.27
N ALA A 203 2.49 17.49 -3.54
CA ALA A 203 3.39 17.30 -4.67
C ALA A 203 3.13 15.96 -5.37
N LYS A 204 3.49 15.88 -6.65
CA LYS A 204 3.46 14.69 -7.49
C LYS A 204 4.88 14.35 -7.90
N ILE A 205 5.32 13.13 -7.64
CA ILE A 205 6.70 12.69 -7.92
C ILE A 205 6.71 11.36 -8.68
N LYS A 206 7.79 11.13 -9.41
CA LYS A 206 8.09 9.85 -10.07
C LYS A 206 9.33 9.17 -9.54
N SER A 207 10.06 9.83 -8.64
CA SER A 207 11.28 9.31 -8.01
C SER A 207 11.37 9.80 -6.57
N ILE A 208 11.92 8.97 -5.69
CA ILE A 208 12.25 9.35 -4.31
C ILE A 208 13.24 10.51 -4.28
N GLN A 209 14.13 10.62 -5.26
CA GLN A 209 15.09 11.73 -5.36
C GLN A 209 14.40 13.10 -5.39
N THR A 210 13.22 13.20 -6.00
CA THR A 210 12.46 14.47 -6.06
C THR A 210 12.06 14.96 -4.66
N LEU A 211 11.99 14.09 -3.65
CA LEU A 211 11.72 14.50 -2.27
C LEU A 211 12.84 15.37 -1.67
N LEU A 212 14.05 15.31 -2.22
CA LEU A 212 15.18 16.11 -1.73
C LEU A 212 15.05 17.59 -2.11
N THR A 213 14.17 17.94 -3.03
CA THR A 213 13.95 19.29 -3.55
C THR A 213 12.59 19.88 -3.19
N LEU A 214 11.77 19.15 -2.43
CA LEU A 214 10.48 19.60 -1.89
C LEU A 214 10.61 20.21 -0.49
#